data_8b65ecbdc0869239654be95769cba232
#
_entry.id   8b65ecbdc0869239654be95769cba232
#
_cell.length_a   1.000
_cell.length_b   1.000
_cell.length_c   1.000
_cell.angle_alpha   90.00
_cell.angle_beta   90.00
_cell.angle_gamma   90.00
#
_symmetry.space_group_name_H-M   'P 1'
#
loop_
_entity.id
_entity.type
_entity.pdbx_description
1 polymer ?
#
loop_
_entity_poly.entity_id
_entity_poly.type
_entity_poly.pdbx_seq_one_letter_code
_entity_poly.pdbx_strand_id
1 'polypeptide(L)'
;MPSLDWKLIAPVAVAAIGGLAFATYFAAQPAAEQAQAETTVEVAEAPPALDKAQINAAIREYLLENPEVMLEVQDALQEKQLAAQREDQAKAIADQKTAIYDSMADPVFGNVDGSATVVEFFDYNCGFCKRAMADMVTMIEGDPELKFVLKEFPILGPDSEAAHHVALAFHDLYPEQYPQFHLRLLGFDGRASDESAMRIATELGGDEAEIRARMDDPSIGERIRATYALANELGISGTPAYVIGDEVVSGALGESVLATKVANVRECGSTVC
;
A
#
# COMPACT_ATOMS: atom_id res chain seq x y z
N MET A 1 -1.58 -23.04 -31.26
CA MET A 1 -1.41 -24.45 -31.52
C MET A 1 0.06 -24.72 -31.80
N PRO A 2 0.76 -25.60 -31.05
CA PRO A 2 0.38 -26.99 -30.88
C PRO A 2 0.27 -27.42 -29.40
N SER A 3 -0.52 -28.47 -29.24
CA SER A 3 -0.83 -29.25 -28.07
C SER A 3 0.35 -30.05 -27.55
N LEU A 4 0.60 -30.09 -26.24
CA LEU A 4 1.53 -31.02 -25.60
C LEU A 4 0.77 -32.18 -24.99
N ASP A 5 0.99 -33.38 -25.57
CA ASP A 5 0.41 -34.66 -25.15
C ASP A 5 0.98 -35.13 -23.80
N TRP A 6 0.08 -35.49 -22.92
CA TRP A 6 0.34 -36.22 -21.68
C TRP A 6 0.11 -37.72 -21.90
N LYS A 7 1.13 -38.42 -22.22
CA LYS A 7 1.16 -39.91 -22.06
C LYS A 7 2.62 -40.35 -22.07
N LEU A 8 3.09 -40.88 -20.91
CA LEU A 8 4.08 -41.94 -20.76
C LEU A 8 4.57 -41.97 -19.29
N ILE A 9 3.82 -42.67 -18.43
CA ILE A 9 4.39 -43.25 -17.19
C ILE A 9 4.15 -44.76 -17.33
N ALA A 10 5.21 -45.51 -17.59
CA ALA A 10 5.23 -46.96 -17.58
C ALA A 10 5.46 -47.47 -16.13
N PRO A 11 4.83 -48.59 -15.69
CA PRO A 11 5.11 -49.18 -14.42
C PRO A 11 6.33 -50.08 -14.45
N VAL A 12 7.21 -49.95 -13.46
CA VAL A 12 8.33 -50.87 -13.20
C VAL A 12 7.79 -52.08 -12.44
N ALA A 13 7.86 -53.25 -13.11
CA ALA A 13 7.60 -54.56 -12.50
C ALA A 13 8.82 -54.99 -11.68
N VAL A 14 8.61 -55.36 -10.42
CA VAL A 14 9.61 -56.09 -9.62
C VAL A 14 9.31 -57.57 -9.72
N ALA A 15 10.24 -58.32 -10.32
CA ALA A 15 10.23 -59.74 -10.45
C ALA A 15 10.63 -60.44 -9.18
N ALA A 16 9.81 -61.44 -8.79
CA ALA A 16 10.14 -62.41 -7.72
C ALA A 16 11.01 -63.58 -8.32
N ILE A 17 12.10 -63.86 -7.67
CA ILE A 17 12.88 -65.10 -7.82
C ILE A 17 13.26 -65.45 -6.40
N GLY A 18 12.95 -66.56 -5.88
CA GLY A 18 13.03 -67.94 -6.13
C GLY A 18 13.42 -68.59 -4.84
N GLY A 19 12.61 -69.54 -4.36
CA GLY A 19 12.84 -70.27 -3.14
C GLY A 19 13.99 -71.31 -3.30
N LEU A 20 14.52 -71.70 -2.18
CA LEU A 20 15.06 -73.04 -2.02
C LEU A 20 15.11 -73.43 -0.54
N ALA A 21 14.58 -74.56 -0.28
CA ALA A 21 14.44 -75.27 0.99
C ALA A 21 15.77 -75.50 1.70
N PHE A 22 15.77 -75.39 3.04
CA PHE A 22 16.66 -76.19 3.89
C PHE A 22 15.86 -76.78 5.02
N ALA A 23 15.77 -78.09 4.99
CA ALA A 23 15.13 -78.91 5.97
C ALA A 23 16.07 -79.20 7.15
N THR A 24 15.44 -79.28 8.30
CA THR A 24 15.79 -80.11 9.46
C THR A 24 17.13 -79.88 10.18
N TYR A 25 17.06 -79.28 11.35
CA TYR A 25 17.80 -79.78 12.53
C TYR A 25 16.90 -79.60 13.78
N PHE A 26 16.29 -80.69 14.19
CA PHE A 26 15.66 -80.80 15.50
C PHE A 26 16.72 -81.04 16.53
N ALA A 27 17.03 -80.06 17.35
CA ALA A 27 17.78 -80.28 18.61
C ALA A 27 16.88 -79.81 19.76
N ALA A 28 16.52 -80.70 20.59
CA ALA A 28 15.73 -80.50 21.80
C ALA A 28 16.50 -79.56 22.75
N GLN A 29 15.89 -78.46 23.13
CA GLN A 29 16.30 -77.61 24.23
C GLN A 29 15.25 -77.71 25.34
N PRO A 30 15.72 -77.77 26.62
CA PRO A 30 14.86 -77.92 27.80
C PRO A 30 14.05 -76.63 28.03
N ALA A 31 12.82 -76.82 28.46
CA ALA A 31 11.87 -75.75 28.82
C ALA A 31 12.50 -74.90 29.95
N ALA A 32 12.93 -73.67 29.59
CA ALA A 32 13.15 -72.62 30.56
C ALA A 32 11.82 -71.95 30.84
N GLU A 33 11.39 -72.12 32.09
CA GLU A 33 10.25 -71.46 32.70
C GLU A 33 10.37 -69.92 32.53
N GLN A 34 9.63 -69.34 31.58
CA GLN A 34 9.53 -67.89 31.43
C GLN A 34 8.60 -67.35 32.52
N ALA A 35 9.23 -66.83 33.59
CA ALA A 35 8.53 -65.98 34.51
C ALA A 35 8.07 -64.73 33.75
N GLN A 36 6.80 -64.63 33.44
CA GLN A 36 6.18 -63.43 32.97
C GLN A 36 6.16 -62.40 34.10
N ALA A 37 7.13 -61.52 34.08
CA ALA A 37 7.06 -60.30 34.87
C ALA A 37 5.93 -59.45 34.21
N GLU A 38 4.74 -59.46 34.73
CA GLU A 38 3.70 -58.49 34.45
C GLU A 38 4.24 -57.13 34.91
N THR A 39 4.83 -56.39 33.97
CA THR A 39 5.11 -54.96 34.17
C THR A 39 3.74 -54.26 34.09
N THR A 40 3.11 -54.08 35.23
CA THR A 40 1.98 -53.13 35.34
C THR A 40 2.55 -51.74 35.00
N VAL A 41 2.31 -51.32 33.77
CA VAL A 41 2.49 -49.92 33.39
C VAL A 41 1.39 -49.18 34.15
N GLU A 42 1.81 -48.50 35.21
CA GLU A 42 0.98 -47.55 35.93
C GLU A 42 0.71 -46.40 34.93
N VAL A 43 -0.48 -46.47 34.28
CA VAL A 43 -0.96 -45.40 33.41
C VAL A 43 -1.16 -44.21 34.35
N ALA A 44 -0.24 -43.26 34.30
CA ALA A 44 -0.41 -42.00 35.01
C ALA A 44 -1.79 -41.44 34.66
N GLU A 45 -2.66 -41.33 35.65
CA GLU A 45 -4.00 -40.79 35.51
C GLU A 45 -3.90 -39.40 34.87
N ALA A 46 -4.53 -39.17 33.71
CA ALA A 46 -4.51 -37.90 33.06
C ALA A 46 -5.03 -36.84 34.05
N PRO A 47 -4.38 -35.67 34.15
CA PRO A 47 -4.80 -34.66 35.10
C PRO A 47 -6.28 -34.35 34.88
N PRO A 48 -7.06 -34.19 35.95
CA PRO A 48 -8.53 -33.94 35.81
C PRO A 48 -8.75 -32.75 34.91
N ALA A 49 -9.61 -32.89 33.90
CA ALA A 49 -9.98 -31.82 33.03
C ALA A 49 -10.65 -30.73 33.88
N LEU A 50 -10.04 -29.53 33.90
CA LEU A 50 -10.61 -28.38 34.59
C LEU A 50 -12.00 -28.09 34.02
N ASP A 51 -12.98 -27.95 34.90
CA ASP A 51 -14.31 -27.54 34.46
C ASP A 51 -14.31 -26.04 34.04
N LYS A 52 -15.32 -25.64 33.29
CA LYS A 52 -15.43 -24.26 32.78
C LYS A 52 -15.47 -23.21 33.91
N ALA A 53 -16.01 -23.55 35.06
CA ALA A 53 -16.09 -22.63 36.20
C ALA A 53 -14.70 -22.42 36.85
N GLN A 54 -13.91 -23.47 36.96
CA GLN A 54 -12.53 -23.42 37.44
C GLN A 54 -11.63 -22.61 36.50
N ILE A 55 -11.76 -22.80 35.17
CA ILE A 55 -11.04 -22.02 34.16
C ILE A 55 -11.39 -20.54 34.26
N ASN A 56 -12.68 -20.22 34.30
CA ASN A 56 -13.14 -18.83 34.41
C ASN A 56 -12.68 -18.16 35.72
N ALA A 57 -12.65 -18.87 36.82
CA ALA A 57 -12.17 -18.37 38.10
C ALA A 57 -10.66 -18.07 38.04
N ALA A 58 -9.86 -18.98 37.51
CA ALA A 58 -8.41 -18.82 37.35
C ALA A 58 -8.07 -17.66 36.39
N ILE A 59 -8.78 -17.50 35.26
CA ILE A 59 -8.58 -16.38 34.35
C ILE A 59 -8.91 -15.06 35.06
N ARG A 60 -10.02 -15.00 35.81
CA ARG A 60 -10.40 -13.79 36.53
C ARG A 60 -9.37 -13.42 37.60
N GLU A 61 -8.91 -14.36 38.38
CA GLU A 61 -7.89 -14.16 39.41
C GLU A 61 -6.60 -13.64 38.76
N TYR A 62 -6.09 -14.30 37.72
CA TYR A 62 -4.89 -13.90 36.99
C TYR A 62 -4.98 -12.46 36.45
N LEU A 63 -6.10 -12.10 35.80
CA LEU A 63 -6.29 -10.75 35.25
C LEU A 63 -6.42 -9.66 36.33
N LEU A 64 -6.93 -10.01 37.53
CA LEU A 64 -7.00 -9.08 38.65
C LEU A 64 -5.66 -8.91 39.38
N GLU A 65 -4.83 -9.95 39.37
CA GLU A 65 -3.48 -9.91 39.92
C GLU A 65 -2.48 -9.26 38.96
N ASN A 66 -2.74 -9.37 37.61
CA ASN A 66 -1.87 -8.87 36.55
C ASN A 66 -2.67 -7.97 35.57
N PRO A 67 -3.18 -6.81 36.00
CA PRO A 67 -4.03 -5.94 35.20
C PRO A 67 -3.32 -5.37 33.96
N GLU A 68 -1.99 -5.31 33.96
CA GLU A 68 -1.14 -4.88 32.84
C GLU A 68 -1.32 -5.77 31.60
N VAL A 69 -1.73 -7.04 31.75
CA VAL A 69 -2.04 -7.93 30.62
C VAL A 69 -3.10 -7.37 29.71
N MET A 70 -4.04 -6.57 30.24
CA MET A 70 -5.06 -5.88 29.43
C MET A 70 -4.44 -4.84 28.50
N LEU A 71 -3.39 -4.15 28.93
CA LEU A 71 -2.64 -3.20 28.09
C LEU A 71 -1.87 -3.94 27.00
N GLU A 72 -1.19 -5.05 27.33
CA GLU A 72 -0.48 -5.87 26.36
C GLU A 72 -1.43 -6.42 25.27
N VAL A 73 -2.63 -6.85 25.67
CA VAL A 73 -3.67 -7.31 24.74
C VAL A 73 -4.17 -6.17 23.85
N GLN A 74 -4.32 -4.97 24.39
CA GLN A 74 -4.73 -3.78 23.65
C GLN A 74 -3.67 -3.41 22.61
N ASP A 75 -2.39 -3.39 23.00
CA ASP A 75 -1.26 -3.09 22.10
C ASP A 75 -1.18 -4.12 20.97
N ALA A 76 -1.26 -5.41 21.32
CA ALA A 76 -1.26 -6.49 20.31
C ALA A 76 -2.45 -6.40 19.34
N LEU A 77 -3.62 -6.01 19.82
CA LEU A 77 -4.80 -5.77 18.98
C LEU A 77 -4.57 -4.58 18.04
N GLN A 78 -4.02 -3.50 18.55
CA GLN A 78 -3.70 -2.31 17.77
C GLN A 78 -2.67 -2.61 16.68
N GLU A 79 -1.59 -3.32 17.01
CA GLU A 79 -0.58 -3.76 16.04
C GLU A 79 -1.21 -4.61 14.92
N LYS A 80 -2.06 -5.56 15.29
CA LYS A 80 -2.77 -6.41 14.33
C LYS A 80 -3.69 -5.60 13.41
N GLN A 81 -4.39 -4.61 13.94
CA GLN A 81 -5.25 -3.72 13.15
C GLN A 81 -4.44 -2.86 12.20
N LEU A 82 -3.33 -2.27 12.64
CA LEU A 82 -2.43 -1.49 11.81
C LEU A 82 -1.81 -2.33 10.69
N ALA A 83 -1.41 -3.58 10.99
CA ALA A 83 -0.89 -4.49 9.98
C ALA A 83 -1.95 -4.81 8.90
N ALA A 84 -3.18 -5.11 9.31
CA ALA A 84 -4.29 -5.35 8.38
C ALA A 84 -4.60 -4.10 7.53
N GLN A 85 -4.64 -2.91 8.12
CA GLN A 85 -4.84 -1.66 7.38
C GLN A 85 -3.75 -1.40 6.34
N ARG A 86 -2.47 -1.67 6.67
CA ARG A 86 -1.37 -1.54 5.71
C ARG A 86 -1.50 -2.52 4.55
N GLU A 87 -1.88 -3.75 4.83
CA GLU A 87 -2.10 -4.77 3.79
C GLU A 87 -3.24 -4.37 2.85
N ASP A 88 -4.38 -3.92 3.39
CA ASP A 88 -5.52 -3.44 2.62
C ASP A 88 -5.15 -2.22 1.77
N GLN A 89 -4.37 -1.27 2.33
CA GLN A 89 -3.90 -0.08 1.63
C GLN A 89 -2.93 -0.43 0.51
N ALA A 90 -1.93 -1.27 0.78
CA ALA A 90 -0.97 -1.73 -0.24
C ALA A 90 -1.69 -2.45 -1.38
N LYS A 91 -2.72 -3.25 -1.07
CA LYS A 91 -3.57 -3.90 -2.07
C LYS A 91 -4.34 -2.87 -2.90
N ALA A 92 -4.98 -1.89 -2.28
CA ALA A 92 -5.71 -0.83 -2.99
C ALA A 92 -4.77 -0.04 -3.94
N ILE A 93 -3.55 0.29 -3.50
CA ILE A 93 -2.53 0.94 -4.31
C ILE A 93 -2.13 0.04 -5.50
N ALA A 94 -1.90 -1.24 -5.26
CA ALA A 94 -1.54 -2.19 -6.33
C ALA A 94 -2.65 -2.35 -7.37
N ASP A 95 -3.91 -2.44 -6.93
CA ASP A 95 -5.09 -2.54 -7.79
C ASP A 95 -5.29 -1.27 -8.65
N GLN A 96 -4.91 -0.10 -8.13
CA GLN A 96 -5.03 1.21 -8.78
C GLN A 96 -3.72 1.73 -9.40
N LYS A 97 -2.71 0.91 -9.52
CA LYS A 97 -1.35 1.31 -9.93
C LYS A 97 -1.32 2.20 -11.18
N THR A 98 -2.04 1.83 -12.23
CA THR A 98 -2.07 2.60 -13.48
C THR A 98 -2.71 3.98 -13.28
N ALA A 99 -3.82 4.06 -12.54
CA ALA A 99 -4.48 5.32 -12.26
C ALA A 99 -3.64 6.24 -11.36
N ILE A 100 -2.81 5.66 -10.49
CA ILE A 100 -1.93 6.40 -9.57
C ILE A 100 -0.70 6.93 -10.32
N TYR A 101 0.05 6.06 -11.02
CA TYR A 101 1.42 6.36 -11.46
C TYR A 101 1.58 6.62 -12.96
N ASP A 102 0.68 6.08 -13.80
CA ASP A 102 0.87 6.02 -15.25
C ASP A 102 -0.17 6.83 -16.03
N SER A 103 -0.90 7.73 -15.37
CA SER A 103 -1.84 8.61 -16.06
C SER A 103 -1.07 9.67 -16.86
N MET A 104 -1.12 9.57 -18.19
CA MET A 104 -0.50 10.55 -19.11
C MET A 104 -1.18 11.93 -19.05
N ALA A 105 -2.34 12.01 -18.40
CA ALA A 105 -3.09 13.25 -18.26
C ALA A 105 -2.68 14.07 -17.03
N ASP A 106 -1.92 13.49 -16.11
CA ASP A 106 -1.52 14.18 -14.88
C ASP A 106 -0.23 14.99 -15.08
N PRO A 107 -0.13 16.18 -14.49
CA PRO A 107 1.10 16.94 -14.51
C PRO A 107 2.23 16.24 -13.75
N VAL A 108 3.44 16.34 -14.30
CA VAL A 108 4.63 15.73 -13.73
C VAL A 108 5.68 16.81 -13.44
N PHE A 109 6.31 16.70 -12.27
CA PHE A 109 7.47 17.50 -11.86
C PHE A 109 8.68 16.61 -11.63
N GLY A 110 9.87 17.15 -11.84
CA GLY A 110 11.12 16.40 -11.72
C GLY A 110 11.38 15.52 -12.94
N ASN A 111 11.96 14.35 -12.73
CA ASN A 111 12.37 13.46 -13.80
C ASN A 111 11.23 12.51 -14.21
N VAL A 112 10.70 12.66 -15.43
CA VAL A 112 9.61 11.81 -15.95
C VAL A 112 9.99 10.33 -16.00
N ASP A 113 11.29 10.03 -16.14
CA ASP A 113 11.87 8.68 -16.18
C ASP A 113 12.49 8.29 -14.83
N GLY A 114 12.21 9.05 -13.77
CA GLY A 114 12.79 8.86 -12.45
C GLY A 114 12.48 7.50 -11.83
N SER A 115 13.44 6.97 -11.09
CA SER A 115 13.38 5.64 -10.49
C SER A 115 12.41 5.54 -9.29
N ALA A 116 12.01 6.67 -8.72
CA ALA A 116 10.99 6.73 -7.67
C ALA A 116 9.93 7.79 -7.99
N THR A 117 8.70 7.50 -7.62
CA THR A 117 7.56 8.39 -7.85
C THR A 117 6.84 8.70 -6.54
N VAL A 118 6.61 9.98 -6.31
CA VAL A 118 5.71 10.50 -5.30
C VAL A 118 4.48 11.04 -6.01
N VAL A 119 3.29 10.59 -5.64
CA VAL A 119 2.02 11.12 -6.18
C VAL A 119 1.40 11.99 -5.12
N GLU A 120 1.12 13.26 -5.43
CA GLU A 120 0.52 14.21 -4.50
C GLU A 120 -0.93 14.54 -4.92
N PHE A 121 -1.86 14.36 -3.99
CA PHE A 121 -3.23 14.86 -4.08
C PHE A 121 -3.27 16.22 -3.38
N PHE A 122 -3.58 17.26 -4.13
CA PHE A 122 -3.48 18.63 -3.63
C PHE A 122 -4.70 19.49 -3.99
N ASP A 123 -4.83 20.62 -3.28
CA ASP A 123 -5.80 21.68 -3.58
C ASP A 123 -5.10 23.05 -3.50
N TYR A 124 -5.29 23.90 -4.50
CA TYR A 124 -4.66 25.23 -4.57
C TYR A 124 -5.03 26.16 -3.41
N ASN A 125 -6.16 25.92 -2.75
CA ASN A 125 -6.58 26.68 -1.57
C ASN A 125 -6.17 26.04 -0.24
N CYS A 126 -5.48 24.88 -0.28
CA CYS A 126 -5.05 24.20 0.92
C CYS A 126 -3.79 24.85 1.49
N GLY A 127 -3.90 25.43 2.70
CA GLY A 127 -2.75 26.03 3.38
C GLY A 127 -1.63 25.05 3.73
N PHE A 128 -1.93 23.77 3.89
CA PHE A 128 -0.93 22.72 4.09
C PHE A 128 -0.22 22.36 2.78
N CYS A 129 -0.91 22.35 1.63
CA CYS A 129 -0.30 22.16 0.31
C CYS A 129 0.64 23.32 -0.03
N LYS A 130 0.24 24.56 0.27
CA LYS A 130 1.11 25.74 0.08
C LYS A 130 2.44 25.61 0.85
N ARG A 131 2.40 25.05 2.07
CA ARG A 131 3.62 24.79 2.85
C ARG A 131 4.45 23.63 2.29
N ALA A 132 3.77 22.56 1.88
CA ALA A 132 4.40 21.36 1.32
C ALA A 132 5.06 21.58 -0.05
N MET A 133 4.67 22.65 -0.77
CA MET A 133 5.28 23.00 -2.05
C MET A 133 6.80 23.19 -1.95
N ALA A 134 7.28 23.78 -0.86
CA ALA A 134 8.71 23.95 -0.63
C ALA A 134 9.43 22.61 -0.44
N ASP A 135 8.77 21.64 0.21
CA ASP A 135 9.31 20.29 0.39
C ASP A 135 9.45 19.59 -0.97
N MET A 136 8.41 19.65 -1.83
CA MET A 136 8.45 19.09 -3.19
C MET A 136 9.61 19.67 -4.01
N VAL A 137 9.75 20.99 -4.03
CA VAL A 137 10.84 21.68 -4.77
C VAL A 137 12.20 21.23 -4.24
N THR A 138 12.39 21.21 -2.93
CA THR A 138 13.65 20.77 -2.31
C THR A 138 13.99 19.32 -2.64
N MET A 139 13.00 18.44 -2.60
CA MET A 139 13.18 17.02 -2.94
C MET A 139 13.57 16.82 -4.40
N ILE A 140 12.93 17.53 -5.34
CA ILE A 140 13.25 17.44 -6.76
C ILE A 140 14.63 17.99 -7.07
N GLU A 141 15.03 19.11 -6.45
CA GLU A 141 16.37 19.68 -6.60
C GLU A 141 17.46 18.80 -6.01
N GLY A 142 17.16 18.10 -4.91
CA GLY A 142 18.10 17.20 -4.23
C GLY A 142 18.22 15.81 -4.82
N ASP A 143 17.25 15.39 -5.64
CA ASP A 143 17.17 14.02 -6.17
C ASP A 143 16.78 14.02 -7.66
N PRO A 144 17.76 13.92 -8.59
CA PRO A 144 17.51 13.93 -10.03
C PRO A 144 16.78 12.71 -10.56
N GLU A 145 16.60 11.68 -9.74
CA GLU A 145 15.86 10.46 -10.08
C GLU A 145 14.44 10.44 -9.49
N LEU A 146 13.97 11.59 -8.98
CA LEU A 146 12.65 11.69 -8.38
C LEU A 146 11.64 12.26 -9.38
N LYS A 147 10.46 11.64 -9.41
CA LYS A 147 9.27 12.07 -10.14
C LYS A 147 8.15 12.41 -9.15
N PHE A 148 7.54 13.58 -9.31
CA PHE A 148 6.26 13.90 -8.69
C PHE A 148 5.15 13.87 -9.73
N VAL A 149 4.05 13.19 -9.43
CA VAL A 149 2.79 13.20 -10.20
C VAL A 149 1.75 13.96 -9.39
N LEU A 150 1.12 14.96 -9.99
CA LEU A 150 0.17 15.82 -9.30
C LEU A 150 -1.27 15.42 -9.63
N LYS A 151 -2.07 15.12 -8.62
CA LYS A 151 -3.50 14.79 -8.72
C LYS A 151 -4.32 16.01 -8.29
N GLU A 152 -5.00 16.62 -9.25
CA GLU A 152 -5.89 17.75 -9.03
C GLU A 152 -7.10 17.32 -8.19
N PHE A 153 -7.12 17.70 -6.89
CA PHE A 153 -8.12 17.24 -5.91
C PHE A 153 -8.81 18.42 -5.20
N PRO A 154 -9.70 19.15 -5.89
CA PRO A 154 -10.33 20.40 -5.40
C PRO A 154 -11.41 20.15 -4.35
N ILE A 155 -11.05 19.90 -3.12
CA ILE A 155 -11.99 19.59 -2.01
C ILE A 155 -12.42 20.79 -1.18
N LEU A 156 -11.88 21.99 -1.45
CA LEU A 156 -12.10 23.19 -0.63
C LEU A 156 -13.14 24.15 -1.23
N GLY A 157 -14.01 23.64 -2.08
CA GLY A 157 -15.18 24.35 -2.56
C GLY A 157 -15.09 24.88 -4.01
N PRO A 158 -16.10 25.65 -4.44
CA PRO A 158 -16.27 26.01 -5.85
C PRO A 158 -15.11 26.77 -6.47
N ASP A 159 -14.45 27.66 -5.70
CA ASP A 159 -13.30 28.40 -6.19
C ASP A 159 -12.10 27.49 -6.45
N SER A 160 -11.89 26.47 -5.58
CA SER A 160 -10.88 25.44 -5.81
C SER A 160 -11.16 24.68 -7.10
N GLU A 161 -12.41 24.21 -7.29
CA GLU A 161 -12.82 23.49 -8.48
C GLU A 161 -12.58 24.32 -9.74
N ALA A 162 -12.98 25.60 -9.74
CA ALA A 162 -12.77 26.49 -10.86
C ALA A 162 -11.28 26.73 -11.18
N ALA A 163 -10.44 26.91 -10.15
CA ALA A 163 -9.00 27.08 -10.32
C ALA A 163 -8.33 25.82 -10.90
N HIS A 164 -8.74 24.63 -10.45
CA HIS A 164 -8.26 23.35 -10.97
C HIS A 164 -8.70 23.09 -12.42
N HIS A 165 -9.89 23.54 -12.84
CA HIS A 165 -10.31 23.50 -14.24
C HIS A 165 -9.39 24.32 -15.14
N VAL A 166 -9.05 25.56 -14.73
CA VAL A 166 -8.07 26.40 -15.44
C VAL A 166 -6.70 25.72 -15.49
N ALA A 167 -6.26 25.15 -14.38
CA ALA A 167 -4.96 24.49 -14.28
C ALA A 167 -4.83 23.31 -15.24
N LEU A 168 -5.84 22.44 -15.30
CA LEU A 168 -5.86 21.30 -16.22
C LEU A 168 -5.92 21.74 -17.69
N ALA A 169 -6.73 22.74 -18.01
CA ALA A 169 -6.80 23.30 -19.36
C ALA A 169 -5.46 23.93 -19.78
N PHE A 170 -4.83 24.67 -18.87
CA PHE A 170 -3.52 25.26 -19.09
C PHE A 170 -2.43 24.19 -19.27
N HIS A 171 -2.43 23.14 -18.45
CA HIS A 171 -1.52 22.02 -18.61
C HIS A 171 -1.62 21.37 -19.99
N ASP A 172 -2.83 21.14 -20.48
CA ASP A 172 -3.05 20.49 -21.78
C ASP A 172 -2.54 21.34 -22.96
N LEU A 173 -2.66 22.65 -22.86
CA LEU A 173 -2.27 23.57 -23.93
C LEU A 173 -0.82 24.05 -23.83
N TYR A 174 -0.32 24.19 -22.59
CA TYR A 174 1.00 24.79 -22.29
C TYR A 174 1.78 23.94 -21.27
N PRO A 175 2.07 22.67 -21.56
CA PRO A 175 2.70 21.76 -20.60
C PRO A 175 4.07 22.24 -20.11
N GLU A 176 4.86 22.91 -20.97
CA GLU A 176 6.18 23.46 -20.63
C GLU A 176 6.10 24.59 -19.58
N GLN A 177 5.00 25.34 -19.56
CA GLN A 177 4.78 26.45 -18.63
C GLN A 177 4.02 26.03 -17.37
N TYR A 178 3.43 24.83 -17.37
CA TYR A 178 2.63 24.35 -16.24
C TYR A 178 3.41 24.32 -14.92
N PRO A 179 4.68 23.88 -14.84
CA PRO A 179 5.41 23.90 -13.58
C PRO A 179 5.45 25.31 -12.96
N GLN A 180 5.70 26.34 -13.78
CA GLN A 180 5.73 27.72 -13.28
C GLN A 180 4.33 28.20 -12.90
N PHE A 181 3.31 27.81 -13.66
CA PHE A 181 1.91 28.11 -13.33
C PHE A 181 1.52 27.52 -11.98
N HIS A 182 1.79 26.23 -11.77
CA HIS A 182 1.49 25.52 -10.52
C HIS A 182 2.12 26.18 -9.32
N LEU A 183 3.45 26.44 -9.37
CA LEU A 183 4.17 27.09 -8.28
C LEU A 183 3.63 28.48 -7.97
N ARG A 184 3.26 29.26 -9.00
CA ARG A 184 2.70 30.61 -8.82
C ARG A 184 1.29 30.58 -8.25
N LEU A 185 0.45 29.64 -8.69
CA LEU A 185 -0.94 29.56 -8.22
C LEU A 185 -1.01 28.95 -6.81
N LEU A 186 -0.25 27.91 -6.54
CA LEU A 186 -0.20 27.31 -5.21
C LEU A 186 0.46 28.27 -4.20
N GLY A 187 1.51 29.00 -4.60
CA GLY A 187 2.16 30.01 -3.79
C GLY A 187 1.42 31.36 -3.70
N PHE A 188 0.29 31.51 -4.37
CA PHE A 188 -0.47 32.76 -4.34
C PHE A 188 -1.04 33.05 -2.95
N ASP A 189 -0.79 34.27 -2.43
CA ASP A 189 -1.23 34.67 -1.08
C ASP A 189 -2.76 34.80 -0.95
N GLY A 190 -3.46 35.02 -2.08
CA GLY A 190 -4.91 35.10 -2.13
C GLY A 190 -5.58 33.75 -2.26
N ARG A 191 -6.90 33.82 -2.51
CA ARG A 191 -7.71 32.65 -2.82
C ARG A 191 -7.52 32.28 -4.30
N ALA A 192 -7.16 31.02 -4.54
CA ALA A 192 -7.14 30.46 -5.89
C ALA A 192 -8.61 30.33 -6.39
N SER A 193 -8.90 30.93 -7.53
CA SER A 193 -10.19 30.99 -8.19
C SER A 193 -9.99 30.96 -9.71
N ASP A 194 -11.07 30.86 -10.47
CA ASP A 194 -11.03 31.02 -11.92
C ASP A 194 -10.26 32.27 -12.34
N GLU A 195 -10.58 33.43 -11.75
CA GLU A 195 -9.97 34.71 -12.09
C GLU A 195 -8.48 34.75 -11.81
N SER A 196 -8.07 34.30 -10.61
CA SER A 196 -6.64 34.32 -10.24
C SER A 196 -5.82 33.31 -11.04
N ALA A 197 -6.36 32.13 -11.30
CA ALA A 197 -5.73 31.11 -12.12
C ALA A 197 -5.60 31.59 -13.59
N MET A 198 -6.68 32.12 -14.17
CA MET A 198 -6.65 32.66 -15.53
C MET A 198 -5.67 33.80 -15.69
N ARG A 199 -5.62 34.73 -14.73
CA ARG A 199 -4.63 35.80 -14.73
C ARG A 199 -3.20 35.28 -14.74
N ILE A 200 -2.88 34.30 -13.90
CA ILE A 200 -1.54 33.68 -13.87
C ILE A 200 -1.24 32.96 -15.19
N ALA A 201 -2.23 32.25 -15.77
CA ALA A 201 -2.09 31.56 -17.05
C ALA A 201 -1.77 32.54 -18.19
N THR A 202 -2.47 33.66 -18.26
CA THR A 202 -2.25 34.68 -19.29
C THR A 202 -0.92 35.43 -19.10
N GLU A 203 -0.51 35.69 -17.86
CA GLU A 203 0.82 36.27 -17.55
C GLU A 203 1.96 35.33 -17.99
N LEU A 204 1.71 34.02 -18.09
CA LEU A 204 2.66 33.01 -18.59
C LEU A 204 2.54 32.78 -20.10
N GLY A 205 1.74 33.58 -20.81
CA GLY A 205 1.62 33.54 -22.26
C GLY A 205 0.46 32.68 -22.78
N GLY A 206 -0.40 32.17 -21.90
CA GLY A 206 -1.61 31.44 -22.31
C GLY A 206 -2.65 32.35 -22.95
N ASP A 207 -3.29 31.88 -24.00
CA ASP A 207 -4.45 32.56 -24.60
C ASP A 207 -5.74 32.25 -23.83
N GLU A 208 -6.39 33.27 -23.27
CA GLU A 208 -7.56 33.07 -22.42
C GLU A 208 -8.72 32.39 -23.21
N ALA A 209 -8.91 32.71 -24.47
CA ALA A 209 -10.01 32.14 -25.26
C ALA A 209 -9.76 30.64 -25.53
N GLU A 210 -8.53 30.26 -25.82
CA GLU A 210 -8.15 28.85 -25.97
C GLU A 210 -8.29 28.06 -24.64
N ILE A 211 -7.84 28.65 -23.53
CA ILE A 211 -7.97 28.03 -22.21
C ILE A 211 -9.44 27.84 -21.84
N ARG A 212 -10.31 28.88 -22.05
CA ARG A 212 -11.76 28.79 -21.83
C ARG A 212 -12.38 27.66 -22.67
N ALA A 213 -12.06 27.61 -23.96
CA ALA A 213 -12.55 26.57 -24.86
C ALA A 213 -12.10 25.16 -24.39
N ARG A 214 -10.88 25.05 -23.89
CA ARG A 214 -10.37 23.76 -23.35
C ARG A 214 -11.04 23.37 -22.03
N MET A 215 -11.36 24.33 -21.16
CA MET A 215 -12.11 24.09 -19.92
C MET A 215 -13.52 23.53 -20.17
N ASP A 216 -14.17 23.95 -21.31
CA ASP A 216 -15.49 23.46 -21.69
C ASP A 216 -15.49 22.00 -22.20
N ASP A 217 -14.31 21.42 -22.45
CA ASP A 217 -14.21 20.02 -22.86
C ASP A 217 -14.56 19.09 -21.69
N PRO A 218 -15.48 18.13 -21.88
CA PRO A 218 -15.92 17.23 -20.81
C PRO A 218 -14.78 16.46 -20.13
N SER A 219 -13.66 16.22 -20.82
CA SER A 219 -12.51 15.48 -20.29
C SER A 219 -11.87 16.16 -19.08
N ILE A 220 -11.95 17.50 -18.97
CA ILE A 220 -11.45 18.23 -17.79
C ILE A 220 -12.22 17.81 -16.54
N GLY A 221 -13.54 17.88 -16.58
CA GLY A 221 -14.38 17.45 -15.47
C GLY A 221 -14.31 15.93 -15.20
N GLU A 222 -14.07 15.12 -16.24
CA GLU A 222 -13.87 13.66 -16.07
C GLU A 222 -12.58 13.34 -15.31
N ARG A 223 -11.50 14.06 -15.57
CA ARG A 223 -10.23 13.90 -14.83
C ARG A 223 -10.39 14.24 -13.35
N ILE A 224 -11.06 15.32 -13.02
CA ILE A 224 -11.35 15.68 -11.63
C ILE A 224 -12.19 14.59 -10.96
N ARG A 225 -13.26 14.11 -11.61
CA ARG A 225 -14.08 13.00 -11.08
C ARG A 225 -13.29 11.72 -10.91
N ALA A 226 -12.39 11.40 -11.83
CA ALA A 226 -11.49 10.24 -11.72
C ALA A 226 -10.55 10.37 -10.52
N THR A 227 -10.02 11.57 -10.27
CA THR A 227 -9.19 11.83 -9.06
C THR A 227 -10.00 11.65 -7.77
N TYR A 228 -11.26 12.12 -7.72
CA TYR A 228 -12.14 11.88 -6.57
C TYR A 228 -12.43 10.39 -6.35
N ALA A 229 -12.70 9.64 -7.42
CA ALA A 229 -12.92 8.20 -7.34
C ALA A 229 -11.68 7.48 -6.82
N LEU A 230 -10.50 7.80 -7.37
CA LEU A 230 -9.22 7.26 -6.93
C LEU A 230 -8.92 7.60 -5.47
N ALA A 231 -9.13 8.85 -5.05
CA ALA A 231 -8.95 9.27 -3.67
C ALA A 231 -9.84 8.46 -2.70
N ASN A 232 -11.11 8.22 -3.09
CA ASN A 232 -12.03 7.41 -2.29
C ASN A 232 -11.56 5.95 -2.17
N GLU A 233 -11.10 5.31 -3.27
CA GLU A 233 -10.56 3.95 -3.26
C GLU A 233 -9.32 3.81 -2.38
N LEU A 234 -8.50 4.87 -2.30
CA LEU A 234 -7.29 4.93 -1.48
C LEU A 234 -7.54 5.41 -0.04
N GLY A 235 -8.78 5.77 0.31
CA GLY A 235 -9.13 6.32 1.62
C GLY A 235 -8.58 7.72 1.86
N ILE A 236 -8.27 8.49 0.80
CA ILE A 236 -7.78 9.86 0.87
C ILE A 236 -8.96 10.81 1.03
N SER A 237 -9.00 11.56 2.13
CA SER A 237 -10.08 12.50 2.45
C SER A 237 -9.62 13.94 2.67
N GLY A 238 -8.34 14.23 2.51
CA GLY A 238 -7.75 15.56 2.75
C GLY A 238 -6.49 15.80 1.93
N THR A 239 -6.03 17.05 1.92
CA THR A 239 -4.84 17.50 1.19
C THR A 239 -3.83 18.20 2.12
N PRO A 240 -2.52 18.12 1.85
CA PRO A 240 -1.94 17.20 0.88
C PRO A 240 -2.04 15.75 1.36
N ALA A 241 -2.12 14.83 0.42
CA ALA A 241 -1.90 13.42 0.68
C ALA A 241 -0.98 12.87 -0.42
N TYR A 242 -0.13 11.92 -0.04
CA TYR A 242 0.86 11.36 -0.96
C TYR A 242 0.66 9.87 -1.09
N VAL A 243 0.93 9.33 -2.28
CA VAL A 243 1.12 7.89 -2.49
C VAL A 243 2.58 7.67 -2.83
N ILE A 244 3.26 6.88 -1.99
CA ILE A 244 4.68 6.53 -2.15
C ILE A 244 4.79 5.01 -1.97
N GLY A 245 5.22 4.29 -3.01
CA GLY A 245 5.32 2.84 -2.95
C GLY A 245 4.00 2.16 -2.57
N ASP A 246 3.94 1.61 -1.39
CA ASP A 246 2.83 0.82 -0.84
C ASP A 246 2.00 1.57 0.23
N GLU A 247 2.23 2.88 0.41
CA GLU A 247 1.61 3.66 1.49
C GLU A 247 0.93 4.94 0.99
N VAL A 248 -0.21 5.28 1.62
CA VAL A 248 -0.81 6.61 1.57
C VAL A 248 -0.35 7.41 2.79
N VAL A 249 0.38 8.49 2.54
CA VAL A 249 0.91 9.39 3.56
C VAL A 249 0.03 10.63 3.63
N SER A 250 -0.65 10.86 4.75
CA SER A 250 -1.58 11.98 4.91
C SER A 250 -0.90 13.19 5.56
N GLY A 251 -1.14 14.36 5.01
CA GLY A 251 -0.70 15.65 5.55
C GLY A 251 0.71 16.06 5.14
N ALA A 252 1.06 17.31 5.45
CA ALA A 252 2.37 17.90 5.19
C ALA A 252 3.36 17.49 6.30
N LEU A 253 3.99 16.31 6.15
CA LEU A 253 4.90 15.74 7.15
C LEU A 253 6.34 16.26 7.03
N GLY A 254 6.64 17.02 5.99
CA GLY A 254 7.97 17.58 5.73
C GLY A 254 8.84 16.69 4.84
N GLU A 255 9.81 17.34 4.20
CA GLU A 255 10.74 16.76 3.22
C GLU A 255 11.43 15.50 3.75
N SER A 256 11.99 15.55 4.97
CA SER A 256 12.80 14.44 5.50
C SER A 256 12.00 13.14 5.67
N VAL A 257 10.71 13.22 6.01
CA VAL A 257 9.84 12.03 6.14
C VAL A 257 9.55 11.44 4.76
N LEU A 258 9.20 12.28 3.78
CA LEU A 258 8.92 11.82 2.42
C LEU A 258 10.19 11.24 1.76
N ALA A 259 11.34 11.91 1.92
CA ALA A 259 12.62 11.44 1.39
C ALA A 259 13.05 10.09 1.98
N THR A 260 12.84 9.87 3.29
CA THR A 260 13.09 8.58 3.93
C THR A 260 12.23 7.47 3.30
N LYS A 261 10.94 7.74 3.07
CA LYS A 261 10.04 6.76 2.44
C LYS A 261 10.44 6.46 0.98
N VAL A 262 10.84 7.48 0.23
CA VAL A 262 11.37 7.32 -1.14
C VAL A 262 12.64 6.46 -1.13
N ALA A 263 13.56 6.70 -0.19
CA ALA A 263 14.77 5.91 -0.05
C ALA A 263 14.46 4.43 0.25
N ASN A 264 13.54 4.18 1.19
CA ASN A 264 13.10 2.81 1.53
C ASN A 264 12.46 2.11 0.31
N VAL A 265 11.60 2.78 -0.45
CA VAL A 265 11.01 2.20 -1.66
C VAL A 265 12.09 1.80 -2.68
N ARG A 266 13.16 2.58 -2.83
CA ARG A 266 14.30 2.21 -3.69
C ARG A 266 15.10 1.04 -3.15
N GLU A 267 15.22 0.92 -1.82
CA GLU A 267 16.01 -0.12 -1.16
C GLU A 267 15.27 -1.46 -1.14
N CYS A 268 14.01 -1.49 -0.71
CA CYS A 268 13.27 -2.74 -0.46
C CYS A 268 11.90 -2.83 -1.14
N GLY A 269 11.46 -1.80 -1.86
CA GLY A 269 10.16 -1.79 -2.54
C GLY A 269 8.96 -1.42 -1.65
N SER A 270 9.20 -1.07 -0.37
CA SER A 270 8.18 -0.65 0.61
C SER A 270 8.62 0.65 1.29
N THR A 271 7.69 1.39 1.85
CA THR A 271 8.00 2.60 2.63
C THR A 271 8.59 2.29 4.01
N VAL A 272 8.53 1.03 4.44
CA VAL A 272 9.08 0.52 5.69
C VAL A 272 9.97 -0.68 5.39
N CYS A 273 11.25 -0.53 5.58
CA CYS A 273 12.22 -1.62 5.50
C CYS A 273 12.54 -2.15 6.96
#